data_c556a2972f1a796ec1ac8da8ef8cca4f
#
_entry.id   c556a2972f1a796ec1ac8da8ef8cca4f
#
_cell.length_a   1.000
_cell.length_b   1.000
_cell.length_c   1.000
_cell.angle_alpha   90.00
_cell.angle_beta   90.00
_cell.angle_gamma   90.00
#
_symmetry.space_group_name_H-M   'P 1'
#
loop_
_entity.id
_entity.type
_entity.pdbx_description
1 polymer ?
#
loop_
_entity_poly.entity_id
_entity_poly.type
_entity_poly.pdbx_seq_one_letter_code
_entity_poly.pdbx_strand_id
1 'polypeptide(L)'
;MGADLAYVGSAFIATAEARASDEYKEAIVSSSAADIVYSNLFTGIHGNYLRASIVAAGLDPDNLPQPGADAMNFQSASGAKAWRDIWGSGQGVGAVDSVMPATELVAKLAVEYQAARARLCAS
;
A
#
# COMPACT_ATOMS: atom_id res chain seq x y z
N MET A 1 0.87 -11.18 20.31
CA MET A 1 2.08 -11.20 19.48
C MET A 1 3.19 -10.31 20.05
N GLY A 2 2.98 -9.59 21.12
CA GLY A 2 4.01 -8.87 21.88
C GLY A 2 4.46 -7.52 21.28
N ALA A 3 3.75 -6.97 20.32
CA ALA A 3 4.02 -5.62 19.85
C ALA A 3 3.37 -4.59 20.80
N ASP A 4 4.14 -3.58 21.21
CA ASP A 4 3.64 -2.48 22.05
C ASP A 4 2.88 -1.42 21.24
N LEU A 5 3.27 -1.22 19.98
CA LEU A 5 2.72 -0.23 19.08
C LEU A 5 2.52 -0.81 17.67
N ALA A 6 1.59 -0.24 16.92
CA ALA A 6 1.38 -0.53 15.50
C ALA A 6 1.68 0.72 14.66
N TYR A 7 2.42 0.53 13.56
CA TYR A 7 2.61 1.57 12.55
C TYR A 7 1.62 1.35 11.41
N VAL A 8 0.68 2.28 11.24
CA VAL A 8 -0.40 2.17 10.25
C VAL A 8 -0.22 3.27 9.20
N GLY A 9 0.10 2.89 7.97
CA GLY A 9 0.31 3.82 6.85
C GLY A 9 -0.76 3.70 5.76
N SER A 10 -0.92 2.50 5.18
CA SER A 10 -1.76 2.28 3.99
C SER A 10 -3.22 2.70 4.19
N ALA A 11 -3.80 2.46 5.36
CA ALA A 11 -5.17 2.87 5.65
C ALA A 11 -5.35 4.40 5.65
N PHE A 12 -4.33 5.16 6.08
CA PHE A 12 -4.38 6.61 6.07
C PHE A 12 -4.22 7.21 4.66
N ILE A 13 -3.69 6.47 3.68
CA ILE A 13 -3.69 6.89 2.27
C ILE A 13 -5.12 6.97 1.74
N ALA A 14 -6.00 6.05 2.15
CA ALA A 14 -7.42 6.00 1.79
C ALA A 14 -8.28 6.91 2.69
N THR A 15 -7.76 8.04 3.14
CA THR A 15 -8.57 9.04 3.86
C THR A 15 -8.89 10.24 2.98
N ALA A 16 -9.99 10.94 3.29
CA ALA A 16 -10.43 12.11 2.55
C ALA A 16 -9.37 13.22 2.55
N GLU A 17 -8.65 13.38 3.68
CA GLU A 17 -7.64 14.41 3.89
C GLU A 17 -6.28 14.10 3.27
N ALA A 18 -6.02 12.82 2.92
CA ALA A 18 -4.76 12.45 2.29
C ALA A 18 -4.63 13.08 0.90
N ARG A 19 -3.43 13.57 0.57
CA ARG A 19 -3.12 14.18 -0.74
C ARG A 19 -2.83 13.13 -1.83
N ALA A 20 -3.11 11.86 -1.59
CA ALA A 20 -3.07 10.83 -2.62
C ALA A 20 -4.14 11.09 -3.69
N SER A 21 -3.86 10.72 -4.94
CA SER A 21 -4.85 10.82 -6.02
C SER A 21 -6.04 9.87 -5.75
N ASP A 22 -7.17 10.15 -6.38
CA ASP A 22 -8.37 9.32 -6.20
C ASP A 22 -8.12 7.90 -6.71
N GLU A 23 -7.38 7.76 -7.81
CA GLU A 23 -7.00 6.45 -8.36
C GLU A 23 -6.15 5.65 -7.37
N TYR A 24 -5.25 6.32 -6.62
CA TYR A 24 -4.45 5.64 -5.60
C TYR A 24 -5.33 5.19 -4.42
N LYS A 25 -6.26 6.02 -3.96
CA LYS A 25 -7.20 5.69 -2.88
C LYS A 25 -8.11 4.52 -3.30
N GLU A 26 -8.62 4.54 -4.52
CA GLU A 26 -9.42 3.44 -5.08
C GLU A 26 -8.61 2.15 -5.20
N ALA A 27 -7.36 2.24 -5.65
CA ALA A 27 -6.47 1.09 -5.71
C ALA A 27 -6.20 0.49 -4.32
N ILE A 28 -6.07 1.31 -3.27
CA ILE A 28 -5.96 0.82 -1.88
C ILE A 28 -7.21 0.05 -1.48
N VAL A 29 -8.40 0.62 -1.71
CA VAL A 29 -9.68 0.03 -1.30
C VAL A 29 -10.00 -1.26 -2.05
N SER A 30 -9.62 -1.34 -3.33
CA SER A 30 -9.89 -2.51 -4.19
C SER A 30 -8.84 -3.62 -4.08
N SER A 31 -7.74 -3.39 -3.37
CA SER A 31 -6.63 -4.34 -3.27
C SER A 31 -6.71 -5.24 -2.04
N SER A 32 -6.10 -6.40 -2.15
CA SER A 32 -5.85 -7.35 -1.08
C SER A 32 -4.36 -7.50 -0.80
N ALA A 33 -4.00 -8.26 0.24
CA ALA A 33 -2.60 -8.57 0.53
C ALA A 33 -1.89 -9.31 -0.63
N ALA A 34 -2.65 -10.04 -1.47
CA ALA A 34 -2.14 -10.73 -2.65
C ALA A 34 -1.73 -9.77 -3.79
N ASP A 35 -2.24 -8.53 -3.75
CA ASP A 35 -1.93 -7.51 -4.75
C ASP A 35 -0.67 -6.68 -4.39
N ILE A 36 0.05 -7.08 -3.34
CA ILE A 36 1.32 -6.47 -2.97
C ILE A 36 2.47 -7.19 -3.66
N VAL A 37 3.22 -6.44 -4.46
CA VAL A 37 4.43 -6.88 -5.17
C VAL A 37 5.65 -6.41 -4.41
N TYR A 38 6.50 -7.34 -3.97
CA TYR A 38 7.76 -7.04 -3.30
C TYR A 38 8.89 -6.97 -4.32
N SER A 39 9.48 -5.79 -4.50
CA SER A 39 10.50 -5.57 -5.52
C SER A 39 11.49 -4.46 -5.13
N ASN A 40 12.70 -4.53 -5.65
CA ASN A 40 13.71 -3.47 -5.56
C ASN A 40 13.92 -2.72 -6.89
N LEU A 41 13.12 -3.02 -7.91
CA LEU A 41 13.26 -2.46 -9.26
C LEU A 41 13.12 -0.92 -9.26
N PHE A 42 12.18 -0.38 -8.49
CA PHE A 42 11.75 1.01 -8.61
C PHE A 42 12.64 2.01 -7.88
N THR A 43 13.28 1.59 -6.79
CA THR A 43 14.07 2.48 -5.93
C THR A 43 15.48 1.94 -5.64
N GLY A 44 15.80 0.73 -6.10
CA GLY A 44 17.05 0.03 -5.73
C GLY A 44 17.01 -0.64 -4.36
N ILE A 45 16.00 -0.34 -3.55
CA ILE A 45 15.78 -0.94 -2.23
C ILE A 45 14.44 -1.69 -2.28
N HIS A 46 14.38 -2.87 -1.66
CA HIS A 46 13.16 -3.64 -1.62
C HIS A 46 12.03 -2.88 -0.91
N GLY A 47 10.89 -2.83 -1.55
CA GLY A 47 9.66 -2.21 -1.06
C GLY A 47 8.44 -2.99 -1.52
N ASN A 48 7.32 -2.68 -0.91
CA ASN A 48 6.02 -3.23 -1.24
C ASN A 48 5.24 -2.24 -2.10
N TYR A 49 4.76 -2.69 -3.25
CA TYR A 49 4.08 -1.85 -4.24
C TYR A 49 2.75 -2.46 -4.66
N LEU A 50 1.77 -1.61 -4.98
CA LEU A 50 0.47 -2.04 -5.49
C LEU A 50 0.59 -2.54 -6.93
N ARG A 51 0.12 -3.76 -7.17
CA ARG A 51 0.05 -4.39 -8.50
C ARG A 51 -0.62 -3.49 -9.53
N ALA A 52 -1.72 -2.84 -9.16
CA ALA A 52 -2.48 -1.95 -10.04
C ALA A 52 -1.61 -0.81 -10.63
N SER A 53 -0.75 -0.19 -9.83
CA SER A 53 0.13 0.89 -10.31
C SER A 53 1.24 0.39 -11.22
N ILE A 54 1.74 -0.82 -10.99
CA ILE A 54 2.74 -1.47 -11.85
C ILE A 54 2.14 -1.76 -13.22
N VAL A 55 0.93 -2.32 -13.26
CA VAL A 55 0.18 -2.57 -14.51
C VAL A 55 -0.12 -1.27 -15.23
N ALA A 56 -0.57 -0.24 -14.52
CA ALA A 56 -0.85 1.09 -15.11
C ALA A 56 0.40 1.75 -15.71
N ALA A 57 1.58 1.44 -15.17
CA ALA A 57 2.86 1.86 -15.73
C ALA A 57 3.32 1.01 -16.94
N GLY A 58 2.53 0.04 -17.39
CA GLY A 58 2.81 -0.80 -18.54
C GLY A 58 3.75 -1.97 -18.26
N LEU A 59 3.93 -2.34 -16.99
CA LEU A 59 4.77 -3.46 -16.57
C LEU A 59 3.94 -4.70 -16.24
N ASP A 60 4.56 -5.86 -16.42
CA ASP A 60 4.04 -7.12 -15.91
C ASP A 60 4.56 -7.34 -14.48
N PRO A 61 3.69 -7.28 -13.45
CA PRO A 61 4.11 -7.45 -12.06
C PRO A 61 4.62 -8.86 -11.74
N ASP A 62 4.31 -9.85 -12.57
CA ASP A 62 4.75 -11.23 -12.39
C ASP A 62 6.10 -11.51 -13.09
N ASN A 63 6.52 -10.63 -14.02
CA ASN A 63 7.76 -10.72 -14.77
C ASN A 63 8.53 -9.39 -14.74
N LEU A 64 8.76 -8.85 -13.56
CA LEU A 64 9.54 -7.63 -13.42
C LEU A 64 11.01 -7.88 -13.78
N PRO A 65 11.64 -6.99 -14.57
CA PRO A 65 13.07 -7.10 -14.91
C PRO A 65 13.93 -7.05 -13.65
N GLN A 66 15.03 -7.78 -13.66
CA GLN A 66 16.00 -7.72 -12.56
C GLN A 66 16.65 -6.33 -12.50
N PRO A 67 16.89 -5.78 -11.29
CA PRO A 67 17.59 -4.51 -11.15
C PRO A 67 19.02 -4.63 -11.68
N GLY A 68 19.34 -3.82 -12.67
CA GLY A 68 20.65 -3.78 -13.35
C GLY A 68 20.82 -2.45 -14.07
N ALA A 69 21.81 -2.37 -14.97
CA ALA A 69 22.03 -1.17 -15.81
C ALA A 69 20.77 -0.76 -16.61
N ASP A 70 19.91 -1.71 -16.92
CA ASP A 70 18.65 -1.49 -17.64
C ASP A 70 17.55 -0.91 -16.74
N ALA A 71 17.62 -1.03 -15.41
CA ALA A 71 16.65 -0.44 -14.50
C ALA A 71 16.70 1.12 -14.54
N MET A 72 17.88 1.70 -14.75
CA MET A 72 18.01 3.15 -14.97
C MET A 72 17.44 3.58 -16.33
N ASN A 73 17.54 2.72 -17.35
CA ASN A 73 16.93 2.95 -18.66
C ASN A 73 15.41 2.82 -18.64
N PHE A 74 14.85 2.05 -17.70
CA PHE A 74 13.41 1.88 -17.57
C PHE A 74 12.72 3.19 -17.16
N GLN A 75 13.29 3.97 -16.24
CA GLN A 75 12.77 5.30 -15.88
C GLN A 75 12.77 6.26 -17.07
N SER A 76 13.72 6.08 -17.99
CA SER A 76 13.85 6.90 -19.19
C SER A 76 12.92 6.45 -20.32
N ALA A 77 12.65 5.15 -20.43
CA ALA A 77 11.88 4.56 -21.54
C ALA A 77 10.36 4.57 -21.30
N SER A 78 9.90 4.39 -20.05
CA SER A 78 8.47 4.32 -19.72
C SER A 78 7.80 5.67 -19.49
N GLY A 79 8.58 6.74 -19.31
CA GLY A 79 8.05 8.06 -18.92
C GLY A 79 7.44 8.10 -17.52
N ALA A 80 7.28 6.93 -16.87
CA ALA A 80 6.75 6.82 -15.52
C ALA A 80 7.81 7.27 -14.51
N LYS A 81 7.42 8.20 -13.63
CA LYS A 81 8.26 8.58 -12.49
C LYS A 81 7.95 7.61 -11.36
N ALA A 82 8.81 6.61 -11.16
CA ALA A 82 8.60 5.52 -10.20
C ALA A 82 8.18 6.01 -8.80
N TRP A 83 8.76 7.12 -8.32
CA TRP A 83 8.41 7.71 -7.02
C TRP A 83 6.99 8.33 -6.96
N ARG A 84 6.38 8.63 -8.13
CA ARG A 84 5.05 9.24 -8.23
C ARG A 84 4.00 8.24 -8.70
N ASP A 85 4.34 7.43 -9.68
CA ASP A 85 3.39 6.64 -10.46
C ASP A 85 3.33 5.17 -10.01
N ILE A 86 4.35 4.70 -9.25
CA ILE A 86 4.36 3.38 -8.62
C ILE A 86 4.05 3.52 -7.13
N TRP A 87 2.91 3.02 -6.71
CA TRP A 87 2.35 3.29 -5.38
C TRP A 87 2.76 2.23 -4.36
N GLY A 88 3.29 2.70 -3.21
CA GLY A 88 3.67 1.84 -2.10
C GLY A 88 2.49 1.49 -1.21
N SER A 89 2.39 0.24 -0.76
CA SER A 89 1.41 -0.18 0.24
C SER A 89 1.88 -1.42 1.00
N GLY A 90 1.47 -1.54 2.25
CA GLY A 90 1.71 -2.76 3.04
C GLY A 90 0.60 -3.79 2.89
N GLN A 91 0.86 -5.03 3.33
CA GLN A 91 -0.10 -6.14 3.27
C GLN A 91 -1.39 -5.89 4.06
N GLY A 92 -1.38 -4.94 5.01
CA GLY A 92 -2.58 -4.50 5.74
C GLY A 92 -3.64 -3.82 4.87
N VAL A 93 -3.35 -3.58 3.58
CA VAL A 93 -4.28 -3.01 2.60
C VAL A 93 -5.60 -3.78 2.52
N GLY A 94 -5.58 -5.09 2.69
CA GLY A 94 -6.78 -5.93 2.67
C GLY A 94 -7.80 -5.68 3.78
N ALA A 95 -7.48 -4.82 4.76
CA ALA A 95 -8.39 -4.38 5.80
C ALA A 95 -9.00 -2.99 5.53
N VAL A 96 -8.68 -2.38 4.39
CA VAL A 96 -9.18 -1.06 3.97
C VAL A 96 -10.35 -1.26 3.01
N ASP A 97 -11.56 -0.94 3.44
CA ASP A 97 -12.81 -1.23 2.73
C ASP A 97 -13.48 0.00 2.09
N SER A 98 -13.04 1.19 2.46
CA SER A 98 -13.63 2.44 1.95
C SER A 98 -12.71 3.63 2.16
N VAL A 99 -12.93 4.68 1.37
CA VAL A 99 -12.35 6.02 1.63
C VAL A 99 -13.22 6.70 2.67
N MET A 100 -12.62 7.13 3.78
CA MET A 100 -13.33 7.77 4.89
C MET A 100 -12.53 8.95 5.47
N PRO A 101 -13.14 9.85 6.24
CA PRO A 101 -12.40 10.85 7.00
C PRO A 101 -11.41 10.21 7.99
N ALA A 102 -10.26 10.84 8.18
CA ALA A 102 -9.24 10.34 9.11
C ALA A 102 -9.77 10.20 10.56
N THR A 103 -10.68 11.06 10.96
CA THR A 103 -11.34 10.98 12.27
C THR A 103 -12.17 9.69 12.43
N GLU A 104 -12.87 9.27 11.37
CA GLU A 104 -13.65 8.02 11.37
C GLU A 104 -12.74 6.81 11.38
N LEU A 105 -11.64 6.83 10.61
CA LEU A 105 -10.64 5.78 10.63
C LEU A 105 -10.06 5.59 12.03
N VAL A 106 -9.69 6.68 12.72
CA VAL A 106 -9.15 6.61 14.09
C VAL A 106 -10.20 6.04 15.06
N ALA A 107 -11.46 6.46 14.93
CA ALA A 107 -12.55 5.94 15.76
C ALA A 107 -12.77 4.42 15.51
N LYS A 108 -12.77 3.99 14.24
CA LYS A 108 -12.84 2.57 13.84
C LYS A 108 -11.72 1.77 14.49
N LEU A 109 -10.46 2.22 14.35
CA LEU A 109 -9.28 1.55 14.93
C LEU A 109 -9.39 1.45 16.47
N ALA A 110 -9.88 2.49 17.15
CA ALA A 110 -10.07 2.48 18.59
C ALA A 110 -11.11 1.42 19.02
N VAL A 111 -12.23 1.33 18.31
CA VAL A 111 -13.27 0.32 18.57
C VAL A 111 -12.74 -1.09 18.32
N GLU A 112 -12.06 -1.32 17.21
CA GLU A 112 -11.47 -2.61 16.86
C GLU A 112 -10.42 -3.06 17.90
N TYR A 113 -9.58 -2.12 18.37
CA TYR A 113 -8.61 -2.38 19.42
C TYR A 113 -9.28 -2.82 20.72
N GLN A 114 -10.32 -2.12 21.18
CA GLN A 114 -11.04 -2.47 22.39
C GLN A 114 -11.74 -3.83 22.27
N ALA A 115 -12.34 -4.11 21.10
CA ALA A 115 -12.98 -5.39 20.82
C ALA A 115 -11.96 -6.55 20.82
N ALA A 116 -10.78 -6.35 20.22
CA ALA A 116 -9.70 -7.33 20.21
C ALA A 116 -9.18 -7.60 21.64
N ARG A 117 -8.97 -6.53 22.41
CA ARG A 117 -8.55 -6.62 23.81
C ARG A 117 -9.56 -7.38 24.66
N ALA A 118 -10.85 -7.08 24.52
CA ALA A 118 -11.91 -7.77 25.26
C ALA A 118 -11.92 -9.29 24.97
N ARG A 119 -11.74 -9.69 23.72
CA ARG A 119 -11.66 -11.11 23.34
C ARG A 119 -10.47 -11.84 23.98
N LEU A 120 -9.32 -11.18 24.09
CA LEU A 120 -8.11 -11.77 24.67
C LEU A 120 -8.21 -11.83 26.21
N CYS A 121 -8.91 -10.89 26.85
CA CYS A 121 -9.07 -10.88 28.30
C CYS A 121 -10.24 -11.75 28.80
N ALA A 122 -11.11 -12.23 27.91
CA ALA A 122 -12.24 -13.10 28.26
C ALA A 122 -11.90 -14.60 28.25
N SER A 123 -10.69 -14.94 27.90
CA SER A 123 -10.09 -16.29 27.93
C SER A 123 -9.16 -16.42 29.14
#